data_36ed30028b121d505687cef722991aff
#
_entry.id   36ed30028b121d505687cef722991aff
#
_cell.length_a   1.000
_cell.length_b   1.000
_cell.length_c   1.000
_cell.angle_alpha   90.00
_cell.angle_beta   90.00
_cell.angle_gamma   90.00
#
_symmetry.space_group_name_H-M   'P 1'
#
loop_
_entity.id
_entity.type
_entity.pdbx_description
1 polymer ?
#
loop_
_entity_poly.entity_id
_entity_poly.type
_entity_poly.pdbx_seq_one_letter_code
_entity_poly.pdbx_strand_id
1 'polypeptide(L)'
;LNPANALMSDKNPLAERRPRSLKEVSEWGYRSSYRTSLLREFLDEYYLAGDSDARVRMLSKEPALEDDDRWNAYLAAVAEHLALQDRLPVPGWTQATRRFLKRPFYPCGLDSLKALLLVESPTAFRRRLIFVDADPLYRPRRDSAGIGL
;
A
#
# COMPACT_ATOMS: atom_id res chain seq x y z
N LEU A 1 -19.90 -28.28 2.88
CA LEU A 1 -19.92 -26.94 2.37
C LEU A 1 -18.76 -26.12 2.93
N ASN A 2 -18.05 -25.46 2.09
CA ASN A 2 -16.99 -24.58 2.50
C ASN A 2 -17.53 -23.17 2.67
N PRO A 3 -17.61 -22.66 3.89
CA PRO A 3 -18.15 -21.32 4.11
C PRO A 3 -17.37 -20.24 3.36
N ALA A 4 -16.09 -20.43 3.17
CA ALA A 4 -15.29 -19.46 2.44
C ALA A 4 -15.72 -19.38 0.98
N ASN A 5 -16.06 -20.51 0.39
CA ASN A 5 -16.54 -20.52 -0.98
C ASN A 5 -17.89 -19.82 -1.10
N ALA A 6 -18.76 -20.04 -0.14
CA ALA A 6 -20.07 -19.39 -0.15
C ALA A 6 -19.90 -17.88 -0.09
N LEU A 7 -19.02 -17.41 0.76
CA LEU A 7 -18.76 -15.97 0.86
C LEU A 7 -18.20 -15.42 -0.45
N MET A 8 -17.28 -16.14 -1.03
CA MET A 8 -16.64 -15.64 -2.23
C MET A 8 -17.54 -15.69 -3.44
N SER A 9 -18.52 -16.56 -3.45
CA SER A 9 -19.43 -16.63 -4.58
C SER A 9 -20.49 -15.56 -4.53
N ASP A 10 -20.92 -15.16 -3.33
CA ASP A 10 -22.07 -14.30 -3.19
C ASP A 10 -21.75 -12.85 -2.90
N LYS A 11 -20.56 -12.57 -2.39
CA LYS A 11 -20.24 -11.25 -1.89
C LYS A 11 -18.87 -10.81 -2.31
N ASN A 12 -18.72 -9.52 -2.45
CA ASN A 12 -17.43 -8.92 -2.65
C ASN A 12 -16.63 -9.05 -1.34
N PRO A 13 -15.53 -9.81 -1.34
CA PRO A 13 -14.76 -9.98 -0.11
C PRO A 13 -14.27 -8.65 0.47
N LEU A 14 -14.04 -7.67 -0.39
CA LEU A 14 -13.56 -6.37 0.07
C LEU A 14 -14.60 -5.59 0.84
N ALA A 15 -15.86 -5.91 0.66
CA ALA A 15 -16.93 -5.22 1.38
C ALA A 15 -17.03 -5.67 2.83
N GLU A 16 -16.60 -6.88 3.12
CA GLU A 16 -16.77 -7.45 4.45
C GLU A 16 -15.50 -7.44 5.28
N ARG A 17 -14.37 -7.44 4.63
CA ARG A 17 -13.11 -7.59 5.33
C ARG A 17 -12.05 -6.76 4.64
N ARG A 18 -11.34 -5.98 5.44
CA ARG A 18 -10.22 -5.19 4.96
C ARG A 18 -8.91 -5.80 5.44
N PRO A 19 -7.86 -5.75 4.61
CA PRO A 19 -6.56 -6.16 5.08
C PRO A 19 -6.11 -5.26 6.22
N ARG A 20 -5.55 -5.87 7.25
CA ARG A 20 -5.06 -5.13 8.42
C ARG A 20 -3.55 -5.08 8.48
N SER A 21 -2.88 -5.59 7.46
CA SER A 21 -1.44 -5.49 7.35
C SER A 21 -1.06 -5.54 5.89
N LEU A 22 0.14 -5.03 5.58
CA LEU A 22 0.65 -5.14 4.21
C LEU A 22 0.90 -6.59 3.84
N LYS A 23 1.21 -7.42 4.82
CA LYS A 23 1.35 -8.86 4.57
C LYS A 23 0.04 -9.45 4.04
N GLU A 24 -1.09 -9.07 4.65
CA GLU A 24 -2.39 -9.54 4.17
C GLU A 24 -2.72 -9.01 2.78
N VAL A 25 -2.35 -7.76 2.48
CA VAL A 25 -2.53 -7.24 1.13
C VAL A 25 -1.85 -8.15 0.12
N SER A 26 -0.63 -8.54 0.41
CA SER A 26 0.14 -9.41 -0.47
C SER A 26 -0.48 -10.80 -0.58
N GLU A 27 -0.87 -11.37 0.56
CA GLU A 27 -1.43 -12.73 0.58
C GLU A 27 -2.77 -12.80 -0.16
N TRP A 28 -3.65 -11.85 0.13
CA TRP A 28 -5.00 -11.86 -0.46
C TRP A 28 -4.98 -11.47 -1.93
N GLY A 29 -4.01 -10.64 -2.32
CA GLY A 29 -3.90 -10.15 -3.68
C GLY A 29 -2.93 -10.93 -4.56
N TYR A 30 -2.38 -12.03 -4.05
CA TYR A 30 -1.36 -12.76 -4.79
C TYR A 30 -1.89 -13.19 -6.17
N ARG A 31 -1.17 -12.77 -7.20
CA ARG A 31 -1.54 -13.04 -8.60
C ARG A 31 -2.96 -12.61 -8.94
N SER A 32 -3.43 -11.56 -8.28
CA SER A 32 -4.79 -11.08 -8.46
C SER A 32 -4.77 -9.67 -9.03
N SER A 33 -5.76 -9.35 -9.85
CA SER A 33 -5.95 -7.98 -10.32
C SER A 33 -6.50 -7.08 -9.21
N TYR A 34 -6.88 -7.65 -8.08
CA TYR A 34 -7.44 -6.89 -6.97
C TYR A 34 -6.41 -6.33 -6.01
N ARG A 35 -5.12 -6.62 -6.20
CA ARG A 35 -4.11 -6.22 -5.21
C ARG A 35 -4.05 -4.71 -4.98
N THR A 36 -4.27 -3.91 -6.02
CA THR A 36 -4.30 -2.46 -5.86
C THR A 36 -5.51 -2.02 -5.03
N SER A 37 -6.66 -2.65 -5.27
CA SER A 37 -7.86 -2.37 -4.48
C SER A 37 -7.67 -2.78 -3.02
N LEU A 38 -7.02 -3.90 -2.79
CA LEU A 38 -6.70 -4.35 -1.44
C LEU A 38 -5.77 -3.37 -0.73
N LEU A 39 -4.81 -2.82 -1.45
CA LEU A 39 -3.93 -1.81 -0.87
C LEU A 39 -4.71 -0.57 -0.47
N ARG A 40 -5.66 -0.13 -1.29
CA ARG A 40 -6.52 1.00 -0.94
C ARG A 40 -7.35 0.71 0.29
N GLU A 41 -7.90 -0.49 0.41
CA GLU A 41 -8.66 -0.89 1.59
C GLU A 41 -7.76 -0.93 2.83
N PHE A 42 -6.53 -1.39 2.67
CA PHE A 42 -5.56 -1.34 3.76
C PHE A 42 -5.29 0.09 4.20
N LEU A 43 -5.11 1.00 3.24
CA LEU A 43 -4.84 2.40 3.57
C LEU A 43 -6.02 3.02 4.34
N ASP A 44 -7.24 2.72 3.92
CA ASP A 44 -8.41 3.20 4.64
C ASP A 44 -8.41 2.70 6.09
N GLU A 45 -8.09 1.42 6.28
CA GLU A 45 -7.98 0.86 7.63
C GLU A 45 -6.85 1.50 8.42
N TYR A 46 -5.70 1.69 7.78
CA TYR A 46 -4.54 2.30 8.42
C TYR A 46 -4.87 3.71 8.91
N TYR A 47 -5.51 4.51 8.06
CA TYR A 47 -5.82 5.89 8.45
C TYR A 47 -6.90 5.98 9.51
N LEU A 48 -7.74 4.97 9.63
CA LEU A 48 -8.73 4.91 10.71
C LEU A 48 -8.12 4.46 12.03
N ALA A 49 -6.99 3.77 12.00
CA ALA A 49 -6.33 3.33 13.20
C ALA A 49 -5.77 4.55 13.95
N GLY A 50 -6.29 4.82 15.12
CA GLY A 50 -5.89 6.00 15.89
C GLY A 50 -4.74 5.77 16.83
N ASP A 51 -4.22 4.54 16.88
CA ASP A 51 -3.20 4.13 17.84
C ASP A 51 -1.88 3.85 17.13
N SER A 52 -0.81 4.48 17.57
CA SER A 52 0.51 4.28 16.98
C SER A 52 0.96 2.83 17.04
N ASP A 53 0.69 2.15 18.15
CA ASP A 53 1.08 0.74 18.25
C ASP A 53 0.37 -0.13 17.24
N ALA A 54 -0.91 0.16 16.99
CA ALA A 54 -1.67 -0.55 15.96
C ALA A 54 -1.06 -0.30 14.58
N ARG A 55 -0.69 0.94 14.29
CA ARG A 55 -0.09 1.28 13.01
C ARG A 55 1.26 0.59 12.81
N VAL A 56 2.06 0.53 13.87
CA VAL A 56 3.33 -0.20 13.80
C VAL A 56 3.08 -1.66 13.44
N ARG A 57 2.11 -2.29 14.08
CA ARG A 57 1.78 -3.69 13.78
C ARG A 57 1.32 -3.88 12.33
N MET A 58 0.58 -2.92 11.81
CA MET A 58 0.08 -3.00 10.43
C MET A 58 1.20 -2.97 9.40
N LEU A 59 2.33 -2.35 9.74
CA LEU A 59 3.47 -2.22 8.83
C LEU A 59 4.57 -3.24 9.09
N SER A 60 4.63 -3.84 10.28
CA SER A 60 5.79 -4.61 10.71
C SER A 60 5.92 -5.98 10.07
N LYS A 61 4.83 -6.58 9.66
CA LYS A 61 4.87 -7.92 9.06
C LYS A 61 5.26 -7.83 7.60
N GLU A 62 6.33 -8.51 7.26
CA GLU A 62 6.85 -8.45 5.90
C GLU A 62 5.93 -9.17 4.92
N PRO A 63 5.49 -8.49 3.86
CA PRO A 63 4.82 -9.17 2.74
C PRO A 63 5.80 -10.11 2.05
N ALA A 64 5.33 -11.27 1.60
CA ALA A 64 6.17 -12.18 0.86
C ALA A 64 6.65 -11.53 -0.43
N LEU A 65 7.88 -11.85 -0.82
CA LEU A 65 8.39 -11.39 -2.11
C LEU A 65 7.70 -12.16 -3.22
N GLU A 66 7.35 -11.43 -4.28
CA GLU A 66 6.75 -12.01 -5.48
C GLU A 66 7.70 -11.85 -6.65
N ASP A 67 7.32 -12.40 -7.79
CA ASP A 67 8.12 -12.26 -9.01
C ASP A 67 8.06 -10.84 -9.58
N ASP A 68 7.13 -10.04 -9.12
CA ASP A 68 6.94 -8.67 -9.59
C ASP A 68 7.79 -7.72 -8.74
N ASP A 69 8.95 -7.35 -9.24
CA ASP A 69 9.87 -6.47 -8.52
C ASP A 69 9.25 -5.10 -8.25
N ARG A 70 8.43 -4.61 -9.16
CA ARG A 70 7.78 -3.30 -8.97
C ARG A 70 6.82 -3.34 -7.79
N TRP A 71 6.07 -4.43 -7.67
CA TRP A 71 5.17 -4.60 -6.54
C TRP A 71 5.93 -4.75 -5.23
N ASN A 72 6.99 -5.54 -5.24
CA ASN A 72 7.84 -5.71 -4.06
C ASN A 72 8.39 -4.37 -3.56
N ALA A 73 8.86 -3.56 -4.48
CA ALA A 73 9.40 -2.25 -4.12
C ALA A 73 8.30 -1.29 -3.70
N TYR A 74 7.15 -1.35 -4.35
CA TYR A 74 6.04 -0.45 -4.04
C TYR A 74 5.53 -0.68 -2.62
N LEU A 75 5.36 -1.92 -2.21
CA LEU A 75 4.91 -2.22 -0.85
C LEU A 75 5.90 -1.71 0.19
N ALA A 76 7.19 -1.84 -0.08
CA ALA A 76 8.21 -1.31 0.83
C ALA A 76 8.17 0.21 0.89
N ALA A 77 7.95 0.86 -0.25
CA ALA A 77 7.81 2.31 -0.29
C ALA A 77 6.60 2.78 0.51
N VAL A 78 5.49 2.07 0.40
CA VAL A 78 4.28 2.36 1.18
C VAL A 78 4.58 2.28 2.67
N ALA A 79 5.19 1.19 3.11
CA ALA A 79 5.48 1.00 4.54
C ALA A 79 6.44 2.07 5.06
N GLU A 80 7.50 2.33 4.34
CA GLU A 80 8.47 3.34 4.76
C GLU A 80 7.84 4.74 4.78
N HIS A 81 7.09 5.07 3.75
CA HIS A 81 6.45 6.39 3.66
C HIS A 81 5.49 6.63 4.83
N LEU A 82 4.63 5.65 5.11
CA LEU A 82 3.70 5.77 6.22
C LEU A 82 4.42 5.88 7.56
N ALA A 83 5.48 5.09 7.74
CA ALA A 83 6.26 5.15 8.97
C ALA A 83 6.91 6.53 9.15
N LEU A 84 7.51 7.07 8.09
CA LEU A 84 8.13 8.39 8.16
C LEU A 84 7.08 9.47 8.41
N GLN A 85 5.96 9.40 7.74
CA GLN A 85 4.88 10.38 7.88
C GLN A 85 4.36 10.42 9.31
N ASP A 86 4.17 9.27 9.93
CA ASP A 86 3.58 9.15 11.25
C ASP A 86 4.61 9.03 12.37
N ARG A 87 5.90 9.20 12.04
CA ARG A 87 7.01 9.14 13.00
C ARG A 87 7.07 7.81 13.74
N LEU A 88 6.87 6.74 12.98
CA LEU A 88 6.96 5.38 13.49
C LEU A 88 8.30 4.77 13.10
N PRO A 89 8.74 3.71 13.78
CA PRO A 89 9.94 2.99 13.34
C PRO A 89 9.74 2.44 11.94
N VAL A 90 10.73 2.65 11.08
CA VAL A 90 10.68 2.10 9.73
C VAL A 90 10.94 0.61 9.81
N PRO A 91 10.04 -0.24 9.28
CA PRO A 91 10.27 -1.68 9.36
C PRO A 91 11.54 -2.09 8.62
N GLY A 92 12.34 -2.94 9.26
CA GLY A 92 13.61 -3.37 8.69
C GLY A 92 13.47 -4.07 7.35
N TRP A 93 12.39 -4.79 7.13
CA TRP A 93 12.20 -5.53 5.88
C TRP A 93 12.12 -4.59 4.67
N THR A 94 11.73 -3.33 4.86
CA THR A 94 11.64 -2.37 3.76
C THR A 94 13.00 -2.05 3.16
N GLN A 95 14.07 -2.30 3.88
CA GLN A 95 15.43 -1.96 3.45
C GLN A 95 16.15 -3.10 2.71
N ALA A 96 15.47 -4.24 2.51
CA ALA A 96 16.07 -5.35 1.78
C ALA A 96 16.34 -4.99 0.33
N THR A 97 17.43 -5.51 -0.20
CA THR A 97 17.86 -5.20 -1.58
C THR A 97 16.75 -5.42 -2.60
N ARG A 98 15.98 -6.47 -2.46
CA ARG A 98 14.90 -6.77 -3.40
C ARG A 98 13.71 -5.83 -3.30
N ARG A 99 13.74 -4.92 -2.34
CA ARG A 99 12.71 -3.89 -2.21
C ARG A 99 13.09 -2.58 -2.91
N PHE A 100 14.17 -2.59 -3.69
CA PHE A 100 14.62 -1.42 -4.44
C PHE A 100 14.74 -1.77 -5.91
N LEU A 101 14.19 -0.90 -6.76
CA LEU A 101 14.27 -1.10 -8.20
C LEU A 101 15.62 -0.63 -8.72
N LYS A 102 16.03 -1.20 -9.85
CA LYS A 102 17.24 -0.79 -10.56
C LYS A 102 16.93 0.11 -11.74
N ARG A 103 15.67 0.27 -12.10
CA ARG A 103 15.21 1.11 -13.20
C ARG A 103 14.03 1.94 -12.76
N PRO A 104 13.89 3.14 -13.28
CA PRO A 104 12.76 4.01 -12.93
C PRO A 104 11.43 3.37 -13.28
N PHE A 105 10.45 3.61 -12.43
CA PHE A 105 9.09 3.14 -12.62
C PHE A 105 8.14 4.31 -12.37
N TYR A 106 7.25 4.56 -13.32
CA TYR A 106 6.24 5.61 -13.23
C TYR A 106 4.87 4.94 -13.23
N PRO A 107 4.29 4.68 -12.06
CA PRO A 107 3.00 3.99 -12.00
C PRO A 107 1.89 4.69 -12.78
N CYS A 108 1.93 6.01 -12.86
CA CYS A 108 0.92 6.77 -13.60
C CYS A 108 1.04 6.60 -15.11
N GLY A 109 2.25 6.34 -15.60
CA GLY A 109 2.47 6.15 -17.03
C GLY A 109 2.30 7.37 -17.90
N LEU A 110 2.22 8.57 -17.34
CA LEU A 110 2.00 9.80 -18.09
C LEU A 110 3.34 10.49 -18.36
N ASP A 111 3.82 10.40 -19.59
CA ASP A 111 5.11 10.97 -19.96
C ASP A 111 5.18 12.47 -19.70
N SER A 112 4.09 13.18 -19.92
CA SER A 112 4.08 14.64 -19.75
C SER A 112 4.31 15.07 -18.30
N LEU A 113 4.14 14.17 -17.34
CA LEU A 113 4.29 14.50 -15.93
C LEU A 113 5.61 14.03 -15.35
N LYS A 114 6.46 13.35 -16.14
CA LYS A 114 7.68 12.74 -15.58
C LYS A 114 8.58 13.73 -14.86
N ALA A 115 8.80 14.89 -15.44
CA ALA A 115 9.67 15.89 -14.83
C ALA A 115 9.13 16.34 -13.48
N LEU A 116 7.83 16.53 -13.38
CA LEU A 116 7.18 16.93 -12.12
C LEU A 116 7.28 15.80 -11.09
N LEU A 117 7.02 14.58 -11.52
CA LEU A 117 7.08 13.42 -10.62
C LEU A 117 8.48 13.18 -10.07
N LEU A 118 9.51 13.45 -10.86
CA LEU A 118 10.89 13.35 -10.40
C LEU A 118 11.16 14.29 -9.23
N VAL A 119 10.52 15.44 -9.23
CA VAL A 119 10.73 16.44 -8.18
C VAL A 119 9.83 16.18 -6.98
N GLU A 120 8.60 15.79 -7.22
CA GLU A 120 7.59 15.70 -6.17
C GLU A 120 7.52 14.37 -5.43
N SER A 121 8.13 13.33 -5.96
CA SER A 121 8.05 12.01 -5.33
C SER A 121 8.57 12.04 -3.90
N PRO A 122 7.82 11.50 -2.94
CA PRO A 122 8.31 11.39 -1.57
C PRO A 122 9.56 10.51 -1.49
N THR A 123 10.36 10.73 -0.48
CA THR A 123 11.66 10.09 -0.33
C THR A 123 11.60 8.57 -0.40
N ALA A 124 10.65 7.96 0.28
CA ALA A 124 10.54 6.50 0.30
C ALA A 124 10.35 5.91 -1.09
N PHE A 125 9.59 6.60 -1.93
CA PHE A 125 9.35 6.18 -3.30
C PHE A 125 10.55 6.51 -4.18
N ARG A 126 11.06 7.72 -4.08
CA ARG A 126 12.19 8.18 -4.89
C ARG A 126 13.43 7.32 -4.68
N ARG A 127 13.71 6.93 -3.45
CA ARG A 127 14.83 6.05 -3.14
C ARG A 127 14.77 4.74 -3.91
N ARG A 128 13.57 4.30 -4.24
CA ARG A 128 13.32 3.04 -4.95
C ARG A 128 13.10 3.25 -6.44
N LEU A 129 13.35 4.45 -6.93
CA LEU A 129 13.14 4.83 -8.33
C LEU A 129 11.68 4.70 -8.75
N ILE A 130 10.77 4.86 -7.80
CA ILE A 130 9.33 4.91 -8.05
C ILE A 130 8.93 6.37 -8.01
N PHE A 131 8.44 6.88 -9.14
CA PHE A 131 8.13 8.31 -9.26
C PHE A 131 6.62 8.51 -9.32
N VAL A 132 6.11 9.15 -8.29
CA VAL A 132 4.69 9.35 -8.03
C VAL A 132 4.47 10.80 -7.65
N ASP A 133 3.21 11.21 -7.46
CA ASP A 133 2.94 12.58 -7.03
C ASP A 133 3.32 12.78 -5.56
N ALA A 134 3.10 13.99 -5.07
CA ALA A 134 3.52 14.36 -3.73
C ALA A 134 2.74 13.64 -2.63
N ASP A 135 1.52 13.18 -2.93
CA ASP A 135 0.68 12.49 -1.95
C ASP A 135 0.12 11.21 -2.57
N PRO A 136 0.98 10.22 -2.81
CA PRO A 136 0.60 9.04 -3.58
C PRO A 136 -0.34 8.11 -2.85
N LEU A 137 -0.42 8.22 -1.54
CA LEU A 137 -1.24 7.33 -0.73
C LEU A 137 -2.48 8.04 -0.18
N TYR A 138 -2.86 9.14 -0.80
CA TYR A 138 -4.05 9.88 -0.41
C TYR A 138 -5.29 9.01 -0.58
N ARG A 139 -6.14 9.06 0.43
CA ARG A 139 -7.45 8.43 0.36
C ARG A 139 -8.49 9.43 0.85
N PRO A 140 -9.63 9.55 0.17
CA PRO A 140 -10.70 10.40 0.67
C PRO A 140 -11.18 9.89 2.02
N ARG A 141 -11.41 10.80 2.95
CA ARG A 141 -11.98 10.40 4.25
C ARG A 141 -13.41 9.96 4.09
N ARG A 142 -13.71 8.87 4.75
CA ARG A 142 -15.07 8.36 4.80
C ARG A 142 -15.53 8.35 6.24
N ASP A 143 -15.50 9.48 6.88
CA ASP A 143 -16.04 9.55 8.22
C ASP A 143 -17.55 9.79 8.14
N SER A 144 -18.18 9.59 9.24
CA SER A 144 -19.62 9.75 9.31
C SER A 144 -20.06 11.15 8.98
N ALA A 145 -19.24 12.10 9.27
CA ALA A 145 -19.56 13.47 8.95
C ALA A 145 -19.46 13.74 7.46
N GLY A 146 -18.54 13.08 6.82
CA GLY A 146 -18.36 13.27 5.40
C GLY A 146 -19.51 12.80 4.60
N ILE A 147 -20.31 11.98 5.17
CA ILE A 147 -21.45 11.53 4.48
C ILE A 147 -22.35 12.63 4.12
N GLY A 148 -22.42 13.60 4.94
CA GLY A 148 -23.31 14.68 4.66
C GLY A 148 -22.94 15.45 3.46
N LEU A 149 -22.16 15.17 2.83
CA LEU A 149 -21.85 15.98 1.84
C LEU A 149 -22.20 16.01 0.68
#